data_c7fc0b42262cf4f9194311f3baea9b85
#
_entry.id   c7fc0b42262cf4f9194311f3baea9b85
#
_cell.length_a   1.000
_cell.length_b   1.000
_cell.length_c   1.000
_cell.angle_alpha   90.00
_cell.angle_beta   90.00
_cell.angle_gamma   90.00
#
_symmetry.space_group_name_H-M   'P 1'
#
loop_
_entity.id
_entity.type
_entity.pdbx_description
1 polymer ?
#
loop_
_entity_poly.entity_id
_entity_poly.type
_entity_poly.pdbx_seq_one_letter_code
_entity_poly.pdbx_strand_id
1 'polypeptide(L)'
;MSEQPIRAVLWDFGGVILSSPFEAFNRYEASRGLPADLIRTVNATNPDSNAWALLERSDISPAEFDALFASESEALGHRVPGADVLALLSGDVRPQMVRALDTVIANGFLTACLTNNVVSTSEPENERQVQVRDIMARFHHVVESSKVGCRKPEPRFYEIACELLA
;
A
#
# COMPACT_ATOMS: atom_id res chain seq x y z
N MET A 1 -23.01 3.94 29.77
CA MET A 1 -22.42 3.11 28.70
C MET A 1 -20.98 2.83 29.11
N SER A 2 -20.63 1.58 29.45
CA SER A 2 -19.24 1.24 29.78
C SER A 2 -18.42 1.32 28.47
N GLU A 3 -17.45 2.21 28.41
CA GLU A 3 -16.48 2.22 27.33
C GLU A 3 -15.77 0.86 27.32
N GLN A 4 -15.88 0.15 26.20
CA GLN A 4 -15.10 -1.06 26.05
C GLN A 4 -13.62 -0.66 25.87
N PRO A 5 -12.69 -1.28 26.57
CA PRO A 5 -11.27 -0.94 26.45
C PRO A 5 -10.77 -1.26 25.05
N ILE A 6 -9.90 -0.41 24.52
CA ILE A 6 -9.17 -0.68 23.28
C ILE A 6 -8.29 -1.92 23.51
N ARG A 7 -8.41 -2.93 22.65
CA ARG A 7 -7.66 -4.20 22.73
C ARG A 7 -6.67 -4.39 21.60
N ALA A 8 -6.91 -3.72 20.47
CA ALA A 8 -6.13 -3.89 19.25
C ALA A 8 -5.87 -2.55 18.55
N VAL A 9 -4.76 -2.47 17.82
CA VAL A 9 -4.41 -1.33 16.98
C VAL A 9 -4.20 -1.82 15.55
N LEU A 10 -4.91 -1.21 14.62
CA LEU A 10 -4.79 -1.47 13.18
C LEU A 10 -3.85 -0.44 12.57
N TRP A 11 -2.90 -0.92 11.78
CA TRP A 11 -1.84 -0.10 11.18
C TRP A 11 -1.94 -0.13 9.67
N ASP A 12 -1.75 1.02 9.04
CA ASP A 12 -1.34 1.05 7.64
C ASP A 12 0.16 0.78 7.53
N PHE A 13 0.64 0.37 6.34
CA PHE A 13 2.05 0.11 6.09
C PHE A 13 2.68 1.22 5.24
N GLY A 14 2.19 1.42 4.03
CA GLY A 14 2.64 2.48 3.13
C GLY A 14 2.29 3.86 3.64
N GLY A 15 3.25 4.78 3.72
CA GLY A 15 3.04 6.12 4.28
C GLY A 15 3.02 6.18 5.81
N VAL A 16 2.99 5.04 6.51
CA VAL A 16 3.02 4.94 7.99
C VAL A 16 4.32 4.28 8.44
N ILE A 17 4.49 2.98 8.23
CA ILE A 17 5.75 2.25 8.52
C ILE A 17 6.81 2.62 7.49
N LEU A 18 6.43 2.71 6.22
CA LEU A 18 7.28 3.22 5.15
C LEU A 18 7.01 4.70 4.89
N SER A 19 7.94 5.40 4.23
CA SER A 19 7.68 6.73 3.69
C SER A 19 6.58 6.68 2.63
N SER A 20 5.90 7.82 2.44
CA SER A 20 4.83 7.91 1.44
C SER A 20 5.42 7.87 0.02
N PRO A 21 4.82 7.13 -0.93
CA PRO A 21 5.21 7.14 -2.33
C PRO A 21 4.96 8.50 -3.00
N PHE A 22 4.14 9.36 -2.41
CA PHE A 22 3.78 10.66 -3.01
C PHE A 22 4.97 11.57 -3.24
N GLU A 23 5.98 11.55 -2.37
CA GLU A 23 7.21 12.31 -2.60
C GLU A 23 7.98 11.79 -3.83
N ALA A 24 7.99 10.49 -4.05
CA ALA A 24 8.59 9.89 -5.25
C ALA A 24 7.80 10.24 -6.51
N PHE A 25 6.45 10.22 -6.44
CA PHE A 25 5.59 10.67 -7.53
C PHE A 25 5.86 12.12 -7.90
N ASN A 26 5.90 13.02 -6.92
CA ASN A 26 6.17 14.44 -7.17
C ASN A 26 7.54 14.68 -7.82
N ARG A 27 8.59 13.96 -7.37
CA ARG A 27 9.92 14.04 -7.99
C ARG A 27 9.92 13.52 -9.43
N TYR A 28 9.24 12.40 -9.69
CA TYR A 28 9.11 11.83 -11.03
C TYR A 28 8.38 12.80 -11.96
N GLU A 29 7.21 13.32 -11.54
CA GLU A 29 6.43 14.28 -12.30
C GLU A 29 7.25 15.53 -12.66
N ALA A 30 7.94 16.13 -11.67
CA ALA A 30 8.80 17.29 -11.89
C ALA A 30 9.95 16.99 -12.86
N SER A 31 10.60 15.83 -12.75
CA SER A 31 11.71 15.43 -13.60
C SER A 31 11.31 15.19 -15.07
N ARG A 32 10.05 14.84 -15.31
CA ARG A 32 9.48 14.58 -16.63
C ARG A 32 8.69 15.75 -17.20
N GLY A 33 8.58 16.87 -16.46
CA GLY A 33 7.79 18.04 -16.88
C GLY A 33 6.29 17.74 -16.94
N LEU A 34 5.82 16.78 -16.13
CA LEU A 34 4.40 16.42 -16.01
C LEU A 34 3.68 17.38 -15.04
N PRO A 35 2.36 17.52 -15.16
CA PRO A 35 1.57 18.25 -14.18
C PRO A 35 1.78 17.68 -12.77
N ALA A 36 1.80 18.56 -11.77
CA ALA A 36 1.83 18.15 -10.38
C ALA A 36 0.57 17.33 -10.05
N ASP A 37 0.75 16.28 -9.24
CA ASP A 37 -0.31 15.37 -8.80
C ASP A 37 -1.00 14.57 -9.92
N LEU A 38 -0.41 14.48 -11.11
CA LEU A 38 -0.95 13.72 -12.23
C LEU A 38 -1.19 12.25 -11.84
N ILE A 39 -0.17 11.56 -11.29
CA ILE A 39 -0.27 10.16 -10.88
C ILE A 39 -1.39 9.96 -9.85
N ARG A 40 -1.51 10.88 -8.88
CA ARG A 40 -2.60 10.84 -7.90
C ARG A 40 -3.96 11.08 -8.54
N THR A 41 -4.04 11.96 -9.53
CA THR A 41 -5.28 12.24 -10.27
C THR A 41 -5.72 11.02 -11.06
N VAL A 42 -4.80 10.32 -11.74
CA VAL A 42 -5.10 9.04 -12.41
C VAL A 42 -5.66 8.04 -11.40
N ASN A 43 -4.99 7.86 -10.26
CA ASN A 43 -5.43 6.91 -9.22
C ASN A 43 -6.77 7.29 -8.56
N ALA A 44 -7.12 8.58 -8.53
CA ALA A 44 -8.39 9.06 -7.99
C ALA A 44 -9.53 9.01 -9.01
N THR A 45 -9.22 8.84 -10.29
CA THR A 45 -10.25 8.73 -11.35
C THR A 45 -10.77 7.29 -11.38
N ASN A 46 -12.08 7.10 -11.26
CA ASN A 46 -12.73 5.79 -11.17
C ASN A 46 -12.10 4.86 -10.12
N PRO A 47 -11.99 5.26 -8.85
CA PRO A 47 -11.13 4.64 -7.85
C PRO A 47 -11.48 3.18 -7.53
N ASP A 48 -12.66 2.71 -7.92
CA ASP A 48 -13.11 1.34 -7.69
C ASP A 48 -12.80 0.38 -8.85
N SER A 49 -12.49 0.91 -10.04
CA SER A 49 -12.36 0.11 -11.28
C SER A 49 -11.15 0.47 -12.16
N ASN A 50 -10.35 1.46 -11.76
CA ASN A 50 -9.14 1.84 -12.51
C ASN A 50 -8.03 0.77 -12.40
N ALA A 51 -6.98 0.94 -13.18
CA ALA A 51 -5.83 0.02 -13.21
C ALA A 51 -5.23 -0.20 -11.81
N TRP A 52 -5.17 0.85 -10.98
CA TRP A 52 -4.65 0.78 -9.63
C TRP A 52 -5.51 -0.12 -8.72
N ALA A 53 -6.83 0.05 -8.76
CA ALA A 53 -7.77 -0.76 -7.99
C ALA A 53 -7.71 -2.25 -8.38
N LEU A 54 -7.63 -2.53 -9.68
CA LEU A 54 -7.51 -3.90 -10.20
C LEU A 54 -6.19 -4.56 -9.76
N LEU A 55 -5.08 -3.81 -9.82
CA LEU A 55 -3.78 -4.32 -9.40
C LEU A 55 -3.73 -4.65 -7.90
N GLU A 56 -4.26 -3.76 -7.05
CA GLU A 56 -4.27 -3.96 -5.59
C GLU A 56 -5.14 -5.14 -5.15
N ARG A 57 -6.15 -5.55 -5.96
CA ARG A 57 -6.93 -6.78 -5.74
C ARG A 57 -6.28 -8.02 -6.35
N SER A 58 -5.20 -7.86 -7.13
CA SER A 58 -4.60 -8.90 -7.97
C SER A 58 -5.51 -9.40 -9.11
N ASP A 59 -6.43 -8.56 -9.56
CA ASP A 59 -7.30 -8.84 -10.70
C ASP A 59 -6.54 -8.75 -12.04
N ILE A 60 -5.41 -8.05 -12.04
CA ILE A 60 -4.51 -7.90 -13.21
C ILE A 60 -3.05 -8.09 -12.79
N SER A 61 -2.23 -8.49 -13.75
CA SER A 61 -0.79 -8.59 -13.60
C SER A 61 -0.10 -7.22 -13.66
N PRO A 62 1.16 -7.08 -13.17
CA PRO A 62 1.95 -5.87 -13.35
C PRO A 62 2.13 -5.44 -14.80
N ALA A 63 2.19 -6.37 -15.75
CA ALA A 63 2.30 -6.06 -17.17
C ALA A 63 1.00 -5.48 -17.75
N GLU A 64 -0.16 -6.01 -17.33
CA GLU A 64 -1.46 -5.45 -17.69
C GLU A 64 -1.67 -4.07 -17.06
N PHE A 65 -1.24 -3.90 -15.81
CA PHE A 65 -1.25 -2.60 -15.14
C PHE A 65 -0.44 -1.55 -15.90
N ASP A 66 0.77 -1.90 -16.37
CA ASP A 66 1.61 -0.98 -17.16
C ASP A 66 0.85 -0.39 -18.34
N ALA A 67 0.18 -1.25 -19.10
CA ALA A 67 -0.57 -0.84 -20.29
C ALA A 67 -1.83 -0.02 -19.94
N LEU A 68 -2.60 -0.47 -18.94
CA LEU A 68 -3.86 0.19 -18.53
C LEU A 68 -3.59 1.55 -17.91
N PHE A 69 -2.63 1.65 -16.98
CA PHE A 69 -2.26 2.92 -16.36
C PHE A 69 -1.74 3.93 -17.38
N ALA A 70 -0.93 3.45 -18.36
CA ALA A 70 -0.48 4.31 -19.43
C ALA A 70 -1.64 4.86 -20.29
N SER A 71 -2.68 4.06 -20.54
CA SER A 71 -3.89 4.49 -21.24
C SER A 71 -4.72 5.48 -20.42
N GLU A 72 -4.90 5.22 -19.12
CA GLU A 72 -5.64 6.10 -18.20
C GLU A 72 -4.96 7.46 -18.07
N SER A 73 -3.63 7.49 -17.92
CA SER A 73 -2.85 8.72 -17.85
C SER A 73 -2.84 9.49 -19.17
N GLU A 74 -2.83 8.79 -20.32
CA GLU A 74 -2.93 9.39 -21.65
C GLU A 74 -4.30 10.05 -21.88
N ALA A 75 -5.38 9.49 -21.32
CA ALA A 75 -6.71 10.10 -21.37
C ALA A 75 -6.76 11.44 -20.61
N LEU A 76 -5.84 11.67 -19.66
CA LEU A 76 -5.63 12.96 -18.98
C LEU A 76 -4.58 13.86 -19.68
N GLY A 77 -4.15 13.48 -20.88
CA GLY A 77 -3.24 14.26 -21.71
C GLY A 77 -1.75 13.95 -21.55
N HIS A 78 -1.37 13.01 -20.69
CA HIS A 78 0.03 12.70 -20.42
C HIS A 78 0.24 11.19 -20.22
N ARG A 79 0.91 10.55 -21.18
CA ARG A 79 1.20 9.12 -21.08
C ARG A 79 2.32 8.84 -20.08
N VAL A 80 2.02 8.08 -19.03
CA VAL A 80 2.94 7.62 -18.00
C VAL A 80 2.94 6.10 -17.98
N PRO A 81 4.08 5.41 -18.18
CA PRO A 81 4.15 3.96 -18.05
C PRO A 81 3.81 3.52 -16.61
N GLY A 82 2.95 2.53 -16.45
CA GLY A 82 2.62 1.98 -15.13
C GLY A 82 3.84 1.33 -14.45
N ALA A 83 4.74 0.74 -15.23
CA ALA A 83 6.00 0.18 -14.75
C ALA A 83 6.86 1.23 -14.03
N ASP A 84 6.92 2.47 -14.54
CA ASP A 84 7.63 3.58 -13.88
C ASP A 84 6.98 3.88 -12.53
N VAL A 85 5.64 3.89 -12.46
CA VAL A 85 4.88 4.14 -11.21
C VAL A 85 5.14 3.04 -10.18
N LEU A 86 5.13 1.77 -10.59
CA LEU A 86 5.44 0.65 -9.69
C LEU A 86 6.86 0.75 -9.11
N ALA A 87 7.83 1.19 -9.90
CA ALA A 87 9.20 1.40 -9.42
C ALA A 87 9.32 2.48 -8.33
N LEU A 88 8.36 3.41 -8.26
CA LEU A 88 8.33 4.49 -7.24
C LEU A 88 7.72 4.06 -5.91
N LEU A 89 7.10 2.88 -5.82
CA LEU A 89 6.42 2.42 -4.60
C LEU A 89 7.37 2.03 -3.46
N SER A 90 8.64 1.95 -3.75
CA SER A 90 9.67 1.64 -2.77
C SER A 90 9.88 2.81 -1.79
N GLY A 91 9.15 2.87 -0.67
CA GLY A 91 9.33 3.86 0.40
C GLY A 91 10.41 3.43 1.41
N ASP A 92 11.08 4.33 2.12
CA ASP A 92 12.07 4.02 3.16
C ASP A 92 11.40 3.67 4.49
N VAL A 93 11.97 2.73 5.24
CA VAL A 93 11.49 2.40 6.58
C VAL A 93 11.64 3.61 7.50
N ARG A 94 10.59 3.90 8.26
CA ARG A 94 10.56 4.96 9.29
C ARG A 94 10.84 4.34 10.66
N PRO A 95 12.08 4.42 11.18
CA PRO A 95 12.48 3.71 12.40
C PRO A 95 11.63 4.09 13.63
N GLN A 96 11.17 5.33 13.69
CA GLN A 96 10.29 5.80 14.79
C GLN A 96 8.95 5.07 14.79
N MET A 97 8.40 4.72 13.62
CA MET A 97 7.13 3.99 13.52
C MET A 97 7.30 2.52 13.88
N VAL A 98 8.44 1.92 13.54
CA VAL A 98 8.78 0.57 13.99
C VAL A 98 8.90 0.52 15.52
N ARG A 99 9.58 1.50 16.13
CA ARG A 99 9.63 1.60 17.60
C ARG A 99 8.25 1.82 18.25
N ALA A 100 7.37 2.59 17.60
CA ALA A 100 6.00 2.76 18.07
C ALA A 100 5.22 1.45 18.02
N LEU A 101 5.36 0.65 16.95
CA LEU A 101 4.79 -0.69 16.86
C LEU A 101 5.29 -1.58 18.00
N ASP A 102 6.61 -1.65 18.21
CA ASP A 102 7.21 -2.45 19.29
C ASP A 102 6.67 -2.01 20.66
N THR A 103 6.47 -0.70 20.87
CA THR A 103 5.90 -0.17 22.12
C THR A 103 4.45 -0.59 22.32
N VAL A 104 3.63 -0.55 21.27
CA VAL A 104 2.23 -0.99 21.31
C VAL A 104 2.12 -2.46 21.67
N ILE A 105 2.96 -3.31 21.04
CA ILE A 105 3.03 -4.74 21.32
C ILE A 105 3.48 -5.00 22.77
N ALA A 106 4.53 -4.31 23.23
CA ALA A 106 5.04 -4.46 24.58
C ALA A 106 4.03 -4.04 25.68
N ASN A 107 3.06 -3.18 25.34
CA ASN A 107 1.94 -2.81 26.24
C ASN A 107 0.75 -3.78 26.15
N GLY A 108 0.87 -4.90 25.46
CA GLY A 108 -0.13 -5.96 25.44
C GLY A 108 -1.28 -5.76 24.47
N PHE A 109 -1.18 -4.81 23.54
CA PHE A 109 -2.18 -4.64 22.48
C PHE A 109 -1.94 -5.63 21.35
N LEU A 110 -3.03 -6.18 20.82
CA LEU A 110 -2.98 -6.89 19.53
C LEU A 110 -2.73 -5.89 18.41
N THR A 111 -2.03 -6.34 17.37
CA THR A 111 -1.71 -5.49 16.22
C THR A 111 -2.02 -6.21 14.91
N ALA A 112 -2.64 -5.49 13.97
CA ALA A 112 -2.78 -5.97 12.60
C ALA A 112 -2.28 -4.91 11.62
N CYS A 113 -1.53 -5.35 10.63
CA CYS A 113 -1.15 -4.54 9.48
C CYS A 113 -2.20 -4.69 8.39
N LEU A 114 -2.76 -3.58 7.92
CA LEU A 114 -3.75 -3.50 6.85
C LEU A 114 -3.14 -2.77 5.65
N THR A 115 -2.73 -3.49 4.63
CA THR A 115 -2.01 -2.89 3.50
C THR A 115 -2.66 -3.20 2.17
N ASN A 116 -2.87 -2.15 1.37
CA ASN A 116 -3.07 -2.31 -0.07
C ASN A 116 -1.68 -2.53 -0.68
N ASN A 117 -1.41 -3.74 -1.13
CA ASN A 117 -0.10 -4.11 -1.64
C ASN A 117 -0.18 -4.69 -3.05
N VAL A 118 0.96 -4.65 -3.71
CA VAL A 118 1.19 -5.32 -5.00
C VAL A 118 2.17 -6.47 -4.75
N VAL A 119 1.87 -7.62 -5.32
CA VAL A 119 2.77 -8.78 -5.23
C VAL A 119 4.09 -8.45 -5.96
N SER A 120 5.20 -8.49 -5.23
CA SER A 120 6.53 -8.38 -5.84
C SER A 120 6.93 -9.73 -6.44
N THR A 121 7.33 -9.74 -7.70
CA THR A 121 7.81 -10.93 -8.40
C THR A 121 9.34 -11.00 -8.46
N SER A 122 10.04 -10.09 -7.77
CA SER A 122 11.51 -10.04 -7.79
C SER A 122 12.11 -11.19 -6.97
N GLU A 123 12.83 -12.07 -7.59
CA GLU A 123 13.68 -13.06 -6.94
C GLU A 123 15.11 -12.94 -7.47
N PRO A 124 16.14 -13.02 -6.62
CA PRO A 124 16.08 -13.14 -5.15
C PRO A 124 15.64 -11.86 -4.44
N GLU A 125 15.10 -12.02 -3.21
CA GLU A 125 14.77 -10.88 -2.34
C GLU A 125 16.00 -9.99 -2.11
N ASN A 126 15.82 -8.69 -2.25
CA ASN A 126 16.85 -7.71 -1.86
C ASN A 126 16.79 -7.41 -0.35
N GLU A 127 17.86 -6.80 0.19
CA GLU A 127 17.97 -6.47 1.63
C GLU A 127 16.74 -5.69 2.16
N ARG A 128 16.15 -4.87 1.32
CA ARG A 128 14.98 -4.08 1.69
C ARG A 128 13.72 -4.95 1.81
N GLN A 129 13.50 -5.89 0.88
CA GLN A 129 12.37 -6.82 0.96
C GLN A 129 12.48 -7.69 2.21
N VAL A 130 13.69 -8.12 2.57
CA VAL A 130 13.98 -8.80 3.84
C VAL A 130 13.59 -7.93 5.03
N GLN A 131 14.01 -6.66 5.05
CA GLN A 131 13.68 -5.73 6.15
C GLN A 131 12.16 -5.51 6.27
N VAL A 132 11.45 -5.32 5.16
CA VAL A 132 9.99 -5.16 5.13
C VAL A 132 9.32 -6.42 5.67
N ARG A 133 9.71 -7.59 5.23
CA ARG A 133 9.20 -8.88 5.71
C ARG A 133 9.41 -9.04 7.22
N ASP A 134 10.61 -8.71 7.72
CA ASP A 134 10.93 -8.82 9.13
C ASP A 134 10.11 -7.86 10.01
N ILE A 135 9.76 -6.67 9.47
CA ILE A 135 8.84 -5.74 10.14
C ILE A 135 7.41 -6.28 10.10
N MET A 136 6.96 -6.80 8.97
CA MET A 136 5.61 -7.39 8.86
C MET A 136 5.44 -8.58 9.81
N ALA A 137 6.46 -9.38 10.01
CA ALA A 137 6.45 -10.52 10.94
C ALA A 137 6.29 -10.13 12.43
N ARG A 138 6.41 -8.84 12.79
CA ARG A 138 6.15 -8.36 14.16
C ARG A 138 4.68 -8.21 14.48
N PHE A 139 3.83 -8.01 13.46
CA PHE A 139 2.39 -7.90 13.65
C PHE A 139 1.80 -9.27 14.02
N HIS A 140 0.76 -9.27 14.87
CA HIS A 140 0.01 -10.49 15.16
C HIS A 140 -0.73 -11.00 13.91
N HIS A 141 -1.24 -10.08 13.08
CA HIS A 141 -1.90 -10.40 11.81
C HIS A 141 -1.50 -9.40 10.73
N VAL A 142 -1.48 -9.89 9.48
CA VAL A 142 -1.26 -9.06 8.28
C VAL A 142 -2.37 -9.34 7.29
N VAL A 143 -3.09 -8.29 6.90
CA VAL A 143 -4.13 -8.33 5.87
C VAL A 143 -3.60 -7.60 4.64
N GLU A 144 -3.37 -8.35 3.58
CA GLU A 144 -2.84 -7.86 2.30
C GLU A 144 -3.91 -7.92 1.23
N SER A 145 -4.20 -6.81 0.57
CA SER A 145 -5.25 -6.74 -0.46
C SER A 145 -5.06 -7.77 -1.56
N SER A 146 -3.82 -7.98 -1.98
CA SER A 146 -3.45 -8.96 -3.00
C SER A 146 -3.74 -10.43 -2.62
N LYS A 147 -3.90 -10.73 -1.32
CA LYS A 147 -4.18 -12.08 -0.82
C LYS A 147 -5.66 -12.30 -0.53
N VAL A 148 -6.39 -11.24 -0.14
CA VAL A 148 -7.79 -11.34 0.28
C VAL A 148 -8.79 -10.94 -0.82
N GLY A 149 -8.31 -10.40 -1.95
CA GLY A 149 -9.13 -10.03 -3.10
C GLY A 149 -10.05 -8.83 -2.86
N CYS A 150 -9.82 -8.06 -1.79
CA CYS A 150 -10.48 -6.79 -1.50
C CYS A 150 -9.45 -5.81 -0.93
N ARG A 151 -9.77 -4.51 -0.95
CA ARG A 151 -8.81 -3.45 -0.61
C ARG A 151 -9.43 -2.37 0.28
N LYS A 152 -8.61 -1.55 0.92
CA LYS A 152 -9.08 -0.31 1.55
C LYS A 152 -9.56 0.66 0.44
N PRO A 153 -10.69 1.33 0.59
CA PRO A 153 -11.54 1.44 1.78
C PRO A 153 -12.74 0.47 1.81
N GLU A 154 -12.74 -0.63 1.10
CA GLU A 154 -13.84 -1.60 1.07
C GLU A 154 -14.15 -2.13 2.48
N PRO A 155 -15.43 -2.15 2.94
CA PRO A 155 -15.77 -2.60 4.30
C PRO A 155 -15.28 -4.00 4.62
N ARG A 156 -15.34 -4.93 3.66
CA ARG A 156 -14.91 -6.33 3.82
C ARG A 156 -13.45 -6.45 4.25
N PHE A 157 -12.58 -5.54 3.78
CA PHE A 157 -11.17 -5.53 4.16
C PHE A 157 -10.97 -5.32 5.66
N TYR A 158 -11.76 -4.43 6.26
CA TYR A 158 -11.71 -4.16 7.71
C TYR A 158 -12.40 -5.25 8.52
N GLU A 159 -13.49 -5.84 8.00
CA GLU A 159 -14.18 -6.98 8.64
C GLU A 159 -13.21 -8.17 8.81
N ILE A 160 -12.42 -8.51 7.79
CA ILE A 160 -11.40 -9.57 7.86
C ILE A 160 -10.42 -9.28 9.00
N ALA A 161 -9.93 -8.04 9.12
CA ALA A 161 -9.02 -7.67 10.18
C ALA A 161 -9.65 -7.82 11.57
N CYS A 162 -10.93 -7.45 11.73
CA CYS A 162 -11.66 -7.60 12.99
C CYS A 162 -11.89 -9.08 13.33
N GLU A 163 -12.22 -9.91 12.35
CA GLU A 163 -12.39 -11.36 12.52
C GLU A 163 -11.09 -12.02 13.03
N LEU A 164 -9.94 -11.61 12.51
CA LEU A 164 -8.62 -12.14 12.93
C LEU A 164 -8.21 -11.71 14.33
N LEU A 165 -8.74 -10.57 14.83
CA LEU A 165 -8.40 -10.00 16.12
C LEU A 165 -9.44 -10.33 17.23
N ALA A 166 -10.50 -11.06 16.91
CA ALA A 166 -11.55 -11.44 17.86
C ALA A 166 -11.09 -12.61 18.74
#